data_bf523bbf959c0e0da495a915e9e20568
#
_entry.id   bf523bbf959c0e0da495a915e9e20568
#
_cell.length_a   1.000
_cell.length_b   1.000
_cell.length_c   1.000
_cell.angle_alpha   90.00
_cell.angle_beta   90.00
_cell.angle_gamma   90.00
#
_symmetry.space_group_name_H-M   'P 1'
#
loop_
_entity.id
_entity.type
_entity.pdbx_description
1 polymer ?
#
loop_
_entity_poly.entity_id
_entity_poly.type
_entity_poly.pdbx_seq_one_letter_code
_entity_poly.pdbx_strand_id
1 'polypeptide(L)'
;MCIRDRNFFSTAANPGPAPEYLNLLKSESWIEAEEGFRESRMHPERLMARLFAGGKVPADIDQRELMQQLWALAVNEQDTRSGITFRDLFTPDELYAVWECVNYRFYHQRGPGALNRGYALRYATALLEEIIARADSALVRGVPAADLRFGHDGNLMPLTCLMAFDGCTAEVSDPGLIADAWRDYRISPMAANIQMIFYRKEGTADILVRILHNEHEMYLPLASARPPYYKWDDLRAFYHRRIAEAKGTAAEPPSAGALQAPGA
;
A
#
# COMPACT_ATOMS: atom_id res chain seq x y z
N MET A 1 0.06 -22.85 10.08
CA MET A 1 -1.42 -22.80 10.23
C MET A 1 -1.84 -21.45 9.69
N CYS A 2 -2.38 -21.41 8.49
CA CYS A 2 -2.84 -20.16 7.87
C CYS A 2 -4.15 -19.77 8.57
N ILE A 3 -4.09 -18.81 9.46
CA ILE A 3 -5.31 -18.21 10.00
C ILE A 3 -5.88 -17.37 8.86
N ARG A 4 -6.83 -17.94 8.13
CA ARG A 4 -7.58 -17.22 7.11
C ARG A 4 -8.20 -15.98 7.75
N ASP A 5 -7.93 -14.86 7.17
CA ASP A 5 -8.42 -13.50 7.40
C ASP A 5 -9.94 -13.32 7.47
N ARG A 6 -10.67 -14.24 8.06
CA ARG A 6 -12.13 -14.11 8.10
C ARG A 6 -12.62 -12.91 8.89
N ASN A 7 -11.79 -12.33 9.75
CA ASN A 7 -12.27 -11.38 10.75
C ASN A 7 -11.60 -10.01 10.69
N PHE A 8 -10.58 -9.82 9.87
CA PHE A 8 -9.89 -8.54 9.82
C PHE A 8 -10.70 -7.48 9.07
N PHE A 9 -11.55 -7.88 8.14
CA PHE A 9 -12.31 -7.01 7.24
C PHE A 9 -13.79 -6.85 7.59
N SER A 10 -14.33 -7.59 8.55
CA SER A 10 -15.78 -7.58 8.82
C SER A 10 -16.17 -7.91 10.26
N THR A 11 -15.38 -7.49 11.25
CA THR A 11 -15.85 -7.50 12.65
C THR A 11 -16.55 -6.18 12.97
N ALA A 12 -17.38 -6.14 14.02
CA ALA A 12 -17.95 -4.89 14.52
C ALA A 12 -16.90 -3.84 14.91
N ALA A 13 -15.65 -4.28 15.17
CA ALA A 13 -14.49 -3.42 15.43
C ALA A 13 -13.76 -2.95 14.16
N ASN A 14 -13.95 -3.65 13.02
CA ASN A 14 -13.38 -3.26 11.73
C ASN A 14 -14.41 -3.58 10.62
N PRO A 15 -15.31 -2.64 10.30
CA PRO A 15 -16.42 -2.86 9.37
C PRO A 15 -16.02 -3.02 7.89
N GLY A 16 -14.73 -3.09 7.59
CA GLY A 16 -14.22 -3.08 6.23
C GLY A 16 -14.09 -1.67 5.65
N PRO A 17 -13.74 -1.54 4.35
CA PRO A 17 -13.68 -0.26 3.69
C PRO A 17 -15.04 0.43 3.71
N ALA A 18 -15.05 1.73 4.02
CA ALA A 18 -16.29 2.52 4.00
C ALA A 18 -16.96 2.42 2.63
N PRO A 19 -18.32 2.33 2.58
CA PRO A 19 -19.05 2.29 1.32
C PRO A 19 -18.70 3.44 0.38
N GLU A 20 -18.43 4.62 0.93
CA GLU A 20 -18.00 5.81 0.19
C GLU A 20 -16.67 5.60 -0.51
N TYR A 21 -15.73 4.90 0.13
CA TYR A 21 -14.45 4.54 -0.49
C TYR A 21 -14.63 3.54 -1.63
N LEU A 22 -15.47 2.52 -1.44
CA LEU A 22 -15.79 1.56 -2.50
C LEU A 22 -16.50 2.23 -3.69
N ASN A 23 -17.35 3.23 -3.44
CA ASN A 23 -17.97 4.02 -4.48
C ASN A 23 -16.96 4.93 -5.19
N LEU A 24 -16.02 5.52 -4.46
CA LEU A 24 -14.96 6.33 -5.04
C LEU A 24 -14.12 5.52 -6.03
N LEU A 25 -13.72 4.28 -5.68
CA LEU A 25 -12.95 3.39 -6.56
C LEU A 25 -13.70 2.98 -7.85
N LYS A 26 -15.00 3.20 -7.90
CA LYS A 26 -15.87 2.95 -9.06
C LYS A 26 -16.34 4.22 -9.74
N SER A 27 -15.90 5.38 -9.27
CA SER A 27 -16.30 6.66 -9.87
C SER A 27 -15.67 6.83 -11.25
N GLU A 28 -16.37 7.57 -12.11
CA GLU A 28 -15.90 7.90 -13.45
C GLU A 28 -14.52 8.58 -13.41
N SER A 29 -14.34 9.57 -12.54
CA SER A 29 -13.06 10.27 -12.37
C SER A 29 -11.90 9.36 -11.92
N TRP A 30 -12.18 8.31 -11.15
CA TRP A 30 -11.16 7.32 -10.79
C TRP A 30 -10.77 6.47 -11.99
N ILE A 31 -11.78 5.95 -12.70
CA ILE A 31 -11.60 5.10 -13.88
C ILE A 31 -10.87 5.88 -14.97
N GLU A 32 -11.27 7.12 -15.26
CA GLU A 32 -10.62 7.98 -16.25
C GLU A 32 -9.15 8.24 -15.92
N ALA A 33 -8.83 8.53 -14.64
CA ALA A 33 -7.45 8.76 -14.22
C ALA A 33 -6.59 7.51 -14.38
N GLU A 34 -7.11 6.33 -14.00
CA GLU A 34 -6.41 5.04 -14.14
C GLU A 34 -6.22 4.67 -15.61
N GLU A 35 -7.27 4.76 -16.43
CA GLU A 35 -7.20 4.46 -17.87
C GLU A 35 -6.31 5.44 -18.62
N GLY A 36 -6.41 6.74 -18.34
CA GLY A 36 -5.54 7.74 -18.98
C GLY A 36 -4.05 7.49 -18.69
N PHE A 37 -3.72 7.06 -17.46
CA PHE A 37 -2.35 6.68 -17.13
C PHE A 37 -1.93 5.39 -17.86
N ARG A 38 -2.77 4.36 -17.90
CA ARG A 38 -2.53 3.12 -18.64
C ARG A 38 -2.31 3.39 -20.14
N GLU A 39 -3.12 4.24 -20.75
CA GLU A 39 -3.00 4.62 -22.16
C GLU A 39 -1.67 5.33 -22.46
N SER A 40 -1.21 6.16 -21.55
CA SER A 40 0.06 6.90 -21.71
C SER A 40 1.30 6.02 -21.56
N ARG A 41 1.20 4.84 -20.93
CA ARG A 41 2.33 3.95 -20.58
C ARG A 41 2.32 2.63 -21.34
N MET A 42 1.15 2.00 -21.47
CA MET A 42 1.05 0.66 -22.03
C MET A 42 0.77 0.70 -23.54
N HIS A 43 1.75 0.28 -24.33
CA HIS A 43 1.71 0.19 -25.79
C HIS A 43 1.76 -1.28 -26.22
N PRO A 44 0.61 -1.96 -26.35
CA PRO A 44 0.54 -3.40 -26.54
C PRO A 44 0.86 -3.89 -27.96
N GLU A 45 1.01 -3.00 -28.93
CA GLU A 45 1.05 -3.31 -30.37
C GLU A 45 2.13 -4.34 -30.72
N ARG A 46 3.37 -4.17 -30.18
CA ARG A 46 4.48 -5.09 -30.43
C ARG A 46 4.19 -6.48 -29.85
N LEU A 47 3.68 -6.53 -28.61
CA LEU A 47 3.33 -7.78 -27.94
C LEU A 47 2.22 -8.51 -28.69
N MET A 48 1.18 -7.80 -29.11
CA MET A 48 0.08 -8.37 -29.89
C MET A 48 0.55 -8.90 -31.23
N ALA A 49 1.42 -8.20 -31.95
CA ALA A 49 2.00 -8.68 -33.20
C ALA A 49 2.82 -9.96 -33.02
N ARG A 50 3.43 -10.17 -31.85
CA ARG A 50 4.16 -11.41 -31.53
C ARG A 50 3.24 -12.57 -31.19
N LEU A 51 2.11 -12.30 -30.53
CA LEU A 51 1.17 -13.32 -30.07
C LEU A 51 0.22 -13.80 -31.19
N PHE A 52 -0.20 -12.90 -32.06
CA PHE A 52 -1.21 -13.19 -33.08
C PHE A 52 -0.60 -13.18 -34.47
N ALA A 53 -0.68 -14.31 -35.16
CA ALA A 53 -0.17 -14.45 -36.54
C ALA A 53 -0.78 -13.37 -37.46
N GLY A 54 0.09 -12.67 -38.17
CA GLY A 54 -0.32 -11.58 -39.07
C GLY A 54 -0.87 -10.32 -38.36
N GLY A 55 -0.68 -10.19 -37.05
CA GLY A 55 -1.08 -9.02 -36.25
C GLY A 55 -2.60 -8.83 -36.09
N LYS A 56 -3.39 -9.86 -36.44
CA LYS A 56 -4.86 -9.80 -36.33
C LYS A 56 -5.31 -10.22 -34.94
N VAL A 57 -5.47 -9.22 -34.05
CA VAL A 57 -6.05 -9.43 -32.72
C VAL A 57 -7.57 -9.52 -32.87
N PRO A 58 -8.24 -10.54 -32.26
CA PRO A 58 -9.70 -10.60 -32.22
C PRO A 58 -10.29 -9.31 -31.59
N ALA A 59 -11.42 -8.85 -32.13
CA ALA A 59 -12.01 -7.56 -31.75
C ALA A 59 -12.58 -7.52 -30.31
N ASP A 60 -12.80 -8.68 -29.73
CA ASP A 60 -13.29 -8.87 -28.35
C ASP A 60 -12.15 -8.91 -27.30
N ILE A 61 -10.89 -8.82 -27.74
CA ILE A 61 -9.74 -8.80 -26.83
C ILE A 61 -9.34 -7.37 -26.52
N ASP A 62 -9.42 -7.00 -25.23
CA ASP A 62 -8.74 -5.81 -24.71
C ASP A 62 -7.23 -6.08 -24.66
N GLN A 63 -6.48 -5.41 -25.52
CA GLN A 63 -5.05 -5.65 -25.70
C GLN A 63 -4.21 -5.21 -24.51
N ARG A 64 -4.59 -4.11 -23.81
CA ARG A 64 -3.88 -3.66 -22.59
C ARG A 64 -4.17 -4.59 -21.43
N GLU A 65 -5.42 -5.04 -21.30
CA GLU A 65 -5.77 -6.02 -20.26
C GLU A 65 -5.04 -7.34 -20.49
N LEU A 66 -4.98 -7.85 -21.73
CA LEU A 66 -4.21 -9.07 -22.07
C LEU A 66 -2.72 -8.87 -21.76
N MET A 67 -2.14 -7.72 -22.09
CA MET A 67 -0.76 -7.39 -21.76
C MET A 67 -0.52 -7.43 -20.25
N GLN A 68 -1.42 -6.86 -19.45
CA GLN A 68 -1.32 -6.87 -17.99
C GLN A 68 -1.47 -8.28 -17.39
N GLN A 69 -2.37 -9.09 -17.92
CA GLN A 69 -2.54 -10.49 -17.48
C GLN A 69 -1.31 -11.34 -17.77
N LEU A 70 -0.72 -11.20 -18.96
CA LEU A 70 0.54 -11.88 -19.30
C LEU A 70 1.71 -11.40 -18.45
N TRP A 71 1.77 -10.10 -18.15
CA TRP A 71 2.73 -9.56 -17.21
C TRP A 71 2.57 -10.16 -15.81
N ALA A 72 1.34 -10.32 -15.33
CA ALA A 72 1.08 -10.96 -14.04
C ALA A 72 1.58 -12.41 -14.00
N LEU A 73 1.47 -13.15 -15.11
CA LEU A 73 2.08 -14.48 -15.24
C LEU A 73 3.61 -14.40 -15.22
N ALA A 74 4.20 -13.45 -15.96
CA ALA A 74 5.64 -13.30 -16.08
C ALA A 74 6.32 -12.93 -14.74
N VAL A 75 5.69 -12.10 -13.91
CA VAL A 75 6.27 -11.72 -12.61
C VAL A 75 6.08 -12.78 -11.52
N ASN A 76 5.11 -13.68 -11.68
CA ASN A 76 4.85 -14.79 -10.77
C ASN A 76 5.45 -16.14 -11.22
N GLU A 77 6.14 -16.21 -12.35
CA GLU A 77 6.69 -17.48 -12.88
C GLU A 77 7.71 -18.13 -11.92
N GLN A 78 8.40 -17.36 -11.09
CA GLN A 78 9.30 -17.84 -10.05
C GLN A 78 8.60 -18.74 -9.01
N ASP A 79 7.29 -18.58 -8.82
CA ASP A 79 6.49 -19.35 -7.86
C ASP A 79 6.00 -20.68 -8.48
N THR A 80 6.30 -20.91 -9.76
CA THR A 80 5.94 -22.12 -10.48
C THR A 80 7.18 -22.94 -10.83
N ARG A 81 7.01 -24.28 -10.95
CA ARG A 81 8.07 -25.19 -11.41
C ARG A 81 7.81 -25.68 -12.85
N SER A 82 7.06 -24.90 -13.62
CA SER A 82 6.60 -25.31 -14.94
C SER A 82 7.69 -25.36 -16.00
N GLY A 83 8.78 -24.61 -15.82
CA GLY A 83 9.80 -24.37 -16.84
C GLY A 83 9.32 -23.51 -18.02
N ILE A 84 8.09 -22.99 -17.96
CA ILE A 84 7.52 -22.07 -18.94
C ILE A 84 7.84 -20.65 -18.48
N THR A 85 8.36 -19.82 -19.37
CA THR A 85 8.56 -18.38 -19.11
C THR A 85 7.66 -17.54 -20.00
N PHE A 86 7.02 -16.54 -19.40
CA PHE A 86 6.29 -15.49 -20.10
C PHE A 86 7.09 -14.19 -20.19
N ARG A 87 8.19 -14.08 -19.44
CA ARG A 87 9.05 -12.89 -19.40
C ARG A 87 9.65 -12.60 -20.77
N ASP A 88 10.01 -13.63 -21.53
CA ASP A 88 10.58 -13.49 -22.87
C ASP A 88 9.62 -12.89 -23.90
N LEU A 89 8.35 -12.80 -23.60
CA LEU A 89 7.38 -12.10 -24.45
C LEU A 89 7.58 -10.59 -24.45
N PHE A 90 8.10 -10.04 -23.36
CA PHE A 90 8.21 -8.62 -23.09
C PHE A 90 9.62 -8.09 -23.35
N THR A 91 9.70 -6.80 -23.66
CA THR A 91 10.94 -6.02 -23.46
C THR A 91 11.03 -5.55 -22.01
N PRO A 92 12.23 -5.16 -21.54
CA PRO A 92 12.36 -4.54 -20.21
C PRO A 92 11.46 -3.31 -20.03
N ASP A 93 11.36 -2.46 -21.05
CA ASP A 93 10.54 -1.25 -21.02
C ASP A 93 9.04 -1.58 -20.90
N GLU A 94 8.57 -2.61 -21.57
CA GLU A 94 7.18 -3.07 -21.47
C GLU A 94 6.87 -3.66 -20.09
N LEU A 95 7.80 -4.44 -19.51
CA LEU A 95 7.66 -4.93 -18.12
C LEU A 95 7.56 -3.79 -17.13
N TYR A 96 8.41 -2.76 -17.33
CA TYR A 96 8.42 -1.58 -16.49
C TYR A 96 7.14 -0.76 -16.64
N ALA A 97 6.68 -0.52 -17.87
CA ALA A 97 5.47 0.24 -18.16
C ALA A 97 4.21 -0.37 -17.51
N VAL A 98 4.07 -1.72 -17.57
CA VAL A 98 2.96 -2.40 -16.89
C VAL A 98 3.09 -2.27 -15.38
N TRP A 99 4.31 -2.44 -14.84
CA TRP A 99 4.55 -2.23 -13.41
C TRP A 99 4.22 -0.78 -12.97
N GLU A 100 4.61 0.25 -13.74
CA GLU A 100 4.27 1.64 -13.42
C GLU A 100 2.75 1.83 -13.26
N CYS A 101 1.95 1.20 -14.12
CA CYS A 101 0.49 1.26 -14.04
C CYS A 101 -0.06 0.56 -12.78
N VAL A 102 0.50 -0.59 -12.42
CA VAL A 102 0.14 -1.29 -11.18
C VAL A 102 0.54 -0.47 -9.96
N ASN A 103 1.74 0.09 -9.96
CA ASN A 103 2.26 0.95 -8.91
C ASN A 103 1.43 2.23 -8.74
N TYR A 104 1.07 2.89 -9.85
CA TYR A 104 0.17 4.05 -9.88
C TYR A 104 -1.16 3.74 -9.20
N ARG A 105 -1.79 2.63 -9.57
CA ARG A 105 -3.04 2.18 -8.96
C ARG A 105 -2.89 1.94 -7.45
N PHE A 106 -1.83 1.25 -7.01
CA PHE A 106 -1.59 0.99 -5.59
C PHE A 106 -1.26 2.26 -4.80
N TYR A 107 -0.47 3.17 -5.39
CA TYR A 107 -0.19 4.47 -4.80
C TYR A 107 -1.48 5.24 -4.48
N HIS A 108 -2.41 5.30 -5.43
CA HIS A 108 -3.68 5.97 -5.24
C HIS A 108 -4.66 5.15 -4.40
N GLN A 109 -4.70 3.84 -4.54
CA GLN A 109 -5.64 2.99 -3.82
C GLN A 109 -5.23 2.69 -2.38
N ARG A 110 -3.94 2.55 -2.08
CA ARG A 110 -3.44 2.02 -0.81
C ARG A 110 -2.36 2.88 -0.16
N GLY A 111 -1.85 3.86 -0.87
CA GLY A 111 -0.82 4.78 -0.45
C GLY A 111 -1.33 6.19 -0.18
N PRO A 112 -0.43 7.20 -0.22
CA PRO A 112 -0.75 8.59 0.08
C PRO A 112 -1.40 9.33 -1.12
N GLY A 113 -1.71 8.66 -2.21
CA GLY A 113 -2.19 9.27 -3.44
C GLY A 113 -3.48 10.06 -3.25
N ALA A 114 -3.54 11.29 -3.82
CA ALA A 114 -4.63 12.23 -3.62
C ALA A 114 -6.01 11.72 -4.10
N LEU A 115 -6.05 10.82 -5.09
CA LEU A 115 -7.32 10.30 -5.62
C LEU A 115 -8.15 9.56 -4.56
N ASN A 116 -7.51 8.95 -3.56
CA ASN A 116 -8.25 8.25 -2.49
C ASN A 116 -8.82 9.18 -1.43
N ARG A 117 -8.54 10.50 -1.47
CA ARG A 117 -9.10 11.50 -0.53
C ARG A 117 -8.87 11.14 0.95
N GLY A 118 -7.75 10.50 1.27
CA GLY A 118 -7.41 10.07 2.63
C GLY A 118 -8.09 8.78 3.10
N TYR A 119 -8.95 8.16 2.30
CA TYR A 119 -9.65 6.94 2.70
C TYR A 119 -8.70 5.77 2.97
N ALA A 120 -7.57 5.67 2.25
CA ALA A 120 -6.60 4.61 2.48
C ALA A 120 -6.02 4.66 3.91
N LEU A 121 -5.61 5.86 4.37
CA LEU A 121 -5.10 6.05 5.72
C LEU A 121 -6.19 5.83 6.77
N ARG A 122 -7.39 6.38 6.53
CA ARG A 122 -8.54 6.20 7.41
C ARG A 122 -8.88 4.72 7.60
N TYR A 123 -8.81 3.94 6.53
CA TYR A 123 -9.04 2.50 6.59
C TYR A 123 -8.07 1.79 7.54
N ALA A 124 -6.79 2.20 7.57
CA ALA A 124 -5.78 1.61 8.44
C ALA A 124 -5.91 2.01 9.93
N THR A 125 -6.73 3.01 10.26
CA THR A 125 -6.80 3.54 11.65
C THR A 125 -7.24 2.51 12.66
N ALA A 126 -8.26 1.70 12.35
CA ALA A 126 -8.77 0.68 13.26
C ALA A 126 -7.71 -0.40 13.57
N LEU A 127 -6.92 -0.78 12.58
CA LEU A 127 -5.83 -1.73 12.75
C LEU A 127 -4.74 -1.16 13.67
N LEU A 128 -4.34 0.10 13.46
CA LEU A 128 -3.32 0.74 14.29
C LEU A 128 -3.82 0.96 15.73
N GLU A 129 -5.08 1.34 15.91
CA GLU A 129 -5.72 1.45 17.25
C GLU A 129 -5.67 0.10 17.99
N GLU A 130 -6.00 -0.99 17.31
CA GLU A 130 -5.96 -2.32 17.91
C GLU A 130 -4.52 -2.75 18.24
N ILE A 131 -3.54 -2.47 17.38
CA ILE A 131 -2.12 -2.75 17.65
C ILE A 131 -1.69 -2.01 18.93
N ILE A 132 -2.01 -0.74 19.07
CA ILE A 132 -1.69 0.07 20.26
C ILE A 132 -2.34 -0.52 21.51
N ALA A 133 -3.64 -0.80 21.47
CA ALA A 133 -4.38 -1.33 22.61
C ALA A 133 -3.84 -2.70 23.07
N ARG A 134 -3.45 -3.55 22.11
CA ARG A 134 -2.84 -4.85 22.42
C ARG A 134 -1.45 -4.70 23.01
N ALA A 135 -0.66 -3.78 22.48
CA ALA A 135 0.66 -3.48 23.04
C ALA A 135 0.54 -2.98 24.49
N ASP A 136 -0.33 -2.01 24.77
CA ASP A 136 -0.59 -1.52 26.13
C ASP A 136 -1.01 -2.66 27.08
N SER A 137 -1.94 -3.51 26.61
CA SER A 137 -2.41 -4.66 27.39
C SER A 137 -1.29 -5.66 27.70
N ALA A 138 -0.44 -5.98 26.71
CA ALA A 138 0.67 -6.90 26.88
C ALA A 138 1.75 -6.33 27.82
N LEU A 139 2.03 -5.04 27.72
CA LEU A 139 3.00 -4.36 28.57
C LEU A 139 2.58 -4.33 30.05
N VAL A 140 1.27 -4.20 30.32
CA VAL A 140 0.72 -4.23 31.68
C VAL A 140 0.71 -5.65 32.24
N ARG A 141 0.26 -6.63 31.45
CA ARG A 141 0.10 -8.01 31.91
C ARG A 141 1.39 -8.84 31.85
N GLY A 142 2.38 -8.42 31.06
CA GLY A 142 3.58 -9.22 30.75
C GLY A 142 3.33 -10.39 29.81
N VAL A 143 2.13 -10.49 29.22
CA VAL A 143 1.71 -11.55 28.30
C VAL A 143 0.75 -10.98 27.24
N PRO A 144 0.77 -11.48 26.00
CA PRO A 144 1.71 -12.47 25.45
C PRO A 144 3.10 -11.86 25.20
N ALA A 145 4.12 -12.73 25.09
CA ALA A 145 5.48 -12.28 24.70
C ALA A 145 5.58 -11.85 23.23
N ALA A 146 4.67 -12.33 22.38
CA ALA A 146 4.54 -11.93 20.99
C ALA A 146 3.07 -11.94 20.56
N ASP A 147 2.66 -10.92 19.80
CA ASP A 147 1.36 -10.84 19.12
C ASP A 147 1.66 -10.85 17.61
N LEU A 148 1.29 -11.93 16.93
CA LEU A 148 1.59 -12.15 15.52
C LEU A 148 0.30 -11.98 14.70
N ARG A 149 0.36 -11.14 13.68
CA ARG A 149 -0.74 -10.83 12.78
C ARG A 149 -0.36 -11.19 11.36
N PHE A 150 -1.30 -11.77 10.64
CA PHE A 150 -1.13 -12.14 9.24
C PHE A 150 -2.18 -11.40 8.43
N GLY A 151 -1.77 -10.84 7.31
CA GLY A 151 -2.64 -10.04 6.45
C GLY A 151 -2.12 -9.95 5.04
N HIS A 152 -2.66 -9.01 4.30
CA HIS A 152 -2.32 -8.76 2.90
C HIS A 152 -1.70 -7.38 2.71
N ASP A 153 -1.08 -7.16 1.57
CA ASP A 153 -0.57 -5.88 1.08
C ASP A 153 -1.59 -4.73 1.20
N GLY A 154 -2.88 -5.04 0.96
CA GLY A 154 -3.98 -4.09 1.12
C GLY A 154 -4.16 -3.52 2.53
N ASN A 155 -3.64 -4.19 3.55
CA ASN A 155 -3.60 -3.68 4.93
C ASN A 155 -2.24 -3.06 5.26
N LEU A 156 -1.16 -3.69 4.77
CA LEU A 156 0.20 -3.30 5.12
C LEU A 156 0.56 -1.94 4.50
N MET A 157 0.27 -1.71 3.22
CA MET A 157 0.60 -0.45 2.56
C MET A 157 -0.05 0.77 3.22
N PRO A 158 -1.38 0.83 3.46
CA PRO A 158 -1.96 1.97 4.15
C PRO A 158 -1.53 2.08 5.62
N LEU A 159 -1.21 0.96 6.28
CA LEU A 159 -0.69 0.97 7.64
C LEU A 159 0.70 1.61 7.71
N THR A 160 1.63 1.25 6.82
CA THR A 160 2.98 1.85 6.77
C THR A 160 2.92 3.34 6.49
N CYS A 161 2.00 3.77 5.62
CA CYS A 161 1.75 5.18 5.34
C CYS A 161 1.19 5.91 6.58
N LEU A 162 0.21 5.33 7.28
CA LEU A 162 -0.36 5.88 8.51
C LEU A 162 0.68 5.93 9.64
N MET A 163 1.55 4.93 9.76
CA MET A 163 2.66 4.89 10.71
C MET A 163 3.80 5.84 10.36
N ALA A 164 3.71 6.55 9.24
CA ALA A 164 4.69 7.51 8.74
C ALA A 164 6.09 6.93 8.50
N PHE A 165 6.15 5.75 7.90
CA PHE A 165 7.43 5.13 7.53
C PHE A 165 8.07 5.86 6.36
N ASP A 166 9.38 6.00 6.41
CA ASP A 166 10.13 6.59 5.31
C ASP A 166 9.91 5.82 4.00
N GLY A 167 9.80 6.56 2.88
CA GLY A 167 9.47 6.00 1.57
C GLY A 167 8.00 5.58 1.38
N CYS A 168 7.15 5.62 2.44
CA CYS A 168 5.74 5.24 2.34
C CYS A 168 4.78 6.43 2.26
N THR A 169 5.23 7.65 2.59
CA THR A 169 4.37 8.85 2.77
C THR A 169 4.55 9.91 1.71
N ALA A 170 5.33 9.66 0.66
CA ALA A 170 5.62 10.65 -0.37
C ALA A 170 4.35 11.03 -1.14
N GLU A 171 3.92 12.29 -1.00
CA GLU A 171 2.84 12.87 -1.79
C GLU A 171 3.42 13.42 -3.10
N VAL A 172 2.93 12.92 -4.22
CA VAL A 172 3.42 13.25 -5.57
C VAL A 172 2.26 13.73 -6.41
N SER A 173 2.39 14.94 -6.96
CA SER A 173 1.35 15.54 -7.80
C SER A 173 1.50 15.16 -9.29
N ASP A 174 2.73 14.94 -9.76
CA ASP A 174 3.00 14.53 -11.13
C ASP A 174 2.94 12.98 -11.22
N PRO A 175 1.98 12.43 -11.96
CA PRO A 175 1.88 10.96 -12.12
C PRO A 175 3.15 10.29 -12.65
N GLY A 176 3.93 11.01 -13.47
CA GLY A 176 5.19 10.50 -14.04
C GLY A 176 6.31 10.32 -13.01
N LEU A 177 6.21 10.96 -11.84
CA LEU A 177 7.21 10.90 -10.78
C LEU A 177 6.86 9.93 -9.65
N ILE A 178 5.66 9.33 -9.68
CA ILE A 178 5.22 8.41 -8.61
C ILE A 178 6.19 7.24 -8.48
N ALA A 179 6.60 6.63 -9.58
CA ALA A 179 7.50 5.48 -9.59
C ALA A 179 8.90 5.78 -9.02
N ASP A 180 9.32 7.03 -8.95
CA ASP A 180 10.57 7.45 -8.35
C ASP A 180 10.48 7.60 -6.83
N ALA A 181 9.32 8.07 -6.34
CA ALA A 181 9.11 8.43 -4.95
C ALA A 181 8.45 7.31 -4.12
N TRP A 182 7.59 6.49 -4.75
CA TRP A 182 6.81 5.45 -4.07
C TRP A 182 6.78 4.18 -4.92
N ARG A 183 7.14 3.05 -4.31
CA ARG A 183 7.26 1.76 -5.00
C ARG A 183 6.64 0.65 -4.17
N ASP A 184 5.55 0.08 -4.69
CA ASP A 184 4.78 -0.98 -4.04
C ASP A 184 5.64 -2.17 -3.59
N TYR A 185 6.55 -2.64 -4.45
CA TYR A 185 7.42 -3.78 -4.17
C TYR A 185 8.49 -3.51 -3.08
N ARG A 186 8.80 -2.23 -2.78
CA ARG A 186 9.68 -1.87 -1.64
C ARG A 186 8.90 -1.81 -0.34
N ILE A 187 7.63 -1.45 -0.41
CA ILE A 187 6.75 -1.32 0.74
C ILE A 187 6.20 -2.68 1.14
N SER A 188 5.72 -3.44 0.16
CA SER A 188 5.11 -4.76 0.39
C SER A 188 5.68 -5.83 -0.53
N PRO A 189 6.98 -6.17 -0.40
CA PRO A 189 7.55 -7.34 -1.07
C PRO A 189 6.93 -8.64 -0.58
N MET A 190 7.29 -9.77 -1.20
CA MET A 190 6.94 -11.10 -0.66
C MET A 190 7.44 -11.21 0.79
N ALA A 191 6.58 -11.74 1.66
CA ALA A 191 6.82 -11.85 3.11
C ALA A 191 7.04 -10.50 3.83
N ALA A 192 6.51 -9.41 3.28
CA ALA A 192 6.57 -8.09 3.90
C ALA A 192 6.06 -8.13 5.35
N ASN A 193 6.75 -7.42 6.23
CA ASN A 193 6.40 -7.41 7.64
C ASN A 193 6.72 -6.09 8.34
N ILE A 194 6.03 -5.86 9.45
CA ILE A 194 6.29 -4.79 10.40
C ILE A 194 6.55 -5.44 11.75
N GLN A 195 7.64 -5.06 12.40
CA GLN A 195 7.98 -5.53 13.73
C GLN A 195 8.05 -4.33 14.68
N MET A 196 7.31 -4.39 15.78
CA MET A 196 7.43 -3.45 16.90
C MET A 196 8.02 -4.22 18.06
N ILE A 197 9.28 -3.92 18.42
CA ILE A 197 10.04 -4.64 19.43
C ILE A 197 10.15 -3.75 20.66
N PHE A 198 9.58 -4.24 21.77
CA PHE A 198 9.50 -3.52 23.03
C PHE A 198 10.62 -3.96 23.97
N TYR A 199 11.30 -2.98 24.57
CA TYR A 199 12.40 -3.19 25.50
C TYR A 199 12.05 -2.54 26.85
N ARG A 200 12.16 -3.34 27.91
CA ARG A 200 12.02 -2.88 29.29
C ARG A 200 13.30 -3.18 30.03
N LYS A 201 13.81 -2.18 30.75
CA LYS A 201 14.92 -2.36 31.67
C LYS A 201 14.38 -2.49 33.08
N GLU A 202 14.86 -3.48 33.82
CA GLU A 202 14.50 -3.66 35.22
C GLU A 202 14.83 -2.39 36.05
N GLY A 203 13.92 -2.03 36.96
CA GLY A 203 14.06 -0.82 37.80
C GLY A 203 13.78 0.51 37.08
N THR A 204 13.30 0.52 35.82
CA THR A 204 12.86 1.73 35.12
C THR A 204 11.41 1.62 34.66
N ALA A 205 10.71 2.76 34.64
CA ALA A 205 9.36 2.84 34.08
C ALA A 205 9.37 2.98 32.54
N ASP A 206 10.49 3.39 31.96
CA ASP A 206 10.60 3.66 30.52
C ASP A 206 10.57 2.36 29.72
N ILE A 207 9.69 2.33 28.72
CA ILE A 207 9.62 1.31 27.69
C ILE A 207 10.10 1.92 26.39
N LEU A 208 11.09 1.30 25.76
CA LEU A 208 11.59 1.70 24.45
C LEU A 208 11.03 0.76 23.37
N VAL A 209 10.75 1.34 22.22
CA VAL A 209 10.25 0.59 21.04
C VAL A 209 11.20 0.83 19.89
N ARG A 210 11.58 -0.24 19.21
CA ARG A 210 12.24 -0.22 17.91
C ARG A 210 11.29 -0.78 16.87
N ILE A 211 11.21 -0.11 15.72
CA ILE A 211 10.34 -0.53 14.62
C ILE A 211 11.20 -0.97 13.46
N LEU A 212 10.86 -2.12 12.89
CA LEU A 212 11.44 -2.61 11.64
C LEU A 212 10.32 -2.72 10.59
N HIS A 213 10.66 -2.41 9.35
CA HIS A 213 9.85 -2.68 8.18
C HIS A 213 10.69 -3.47 7.18
N ASN A 214 10.26 -4.67 6.85
CA ASN A 214 11.03 -5.59 6.00
C ASN A 214 12.49 -5.74 6.50
N GLU A 215 12.66 -5.96 7.81
CA GLU A 215 13.93 -6.09 8.56
C GLU A 215 14.80 -4.83 8.62
N HIS A 216 14.38 -3.72 8.00
CA HIS A 216 15.09 -2.44 8.07
C HIS A 216 14.55 -1.56 9.19
N GLU A 217 15.45 -0.89 9.91
CA GLU A 217 15.07 0.03 10.98
C GLU A 217 14.34 1.25 10.44
N MET A 218 13.19 1.58 11.06
CA MET A 218 12.39 2.73 10.67
C MET A 218 12.70 3.95 11.53
N TYR A 219 12.99 5.04 10.84
CA TYR A 219 13.15 6.37 11.42
C TYR A 219 11.86 7.15 11.19
N LEU A 220 11.21 7.55 12.28
CA LEU A 220 9.93 8.25 12.23
C LEU A 220 10.16 9.77 12.36
N PRO A 221 9.23 10.60 11.86
CA PRO A 221 9.25 12.05 12.09
C PRO A 221 8.83 12.37 13.55
N LEU A 222 9.50 11.75 14.50
CA LEU A 222 9.31 11.85 15.94
C LEU A 222 10.67 12.00 16.60
N ALA A 223 10.83 13.05 17.44
CA ALA A 223 12.06 13.25 18.17
C ALA A 223 12.35 12.07 19.11
N SER A 224 13.59 11.61 19.11
CA SER A 224 14.07 10.59 20.03
C SER A 224 15.47 10.92 20.52
N ALA A 225 15.73 10.67 21.80
CA ALA A 225 17.07 10.80 22.36
C ALA A 225 18.03 9.69 21.89
N ARG A 226 17.53 8.60 21.34
CA ARG A 226 18.29 7.42 20.89
C ARG A 226 17.67 6.78 19.64
N PRO A 227 17.60 7.44 18.49
CA PRO A 227 17.12 6.80 17.26
C PRO A 227 17.94 5.51 16.99
N PRO A 228 17.29 4.44 16.53
CA PRO A 228 15.90 4.26 16.12
C PRO A 228 14.95 3.81 17.26
N TYR A 229 15.32 4.06 18.52
CA TYR A 229 14.49 3.70 19.68
C TYR A 229 13.63 4.89 20.10
N TYR A 230 12.34 4.66 20.32
CA TYR A 230 11.36 5.65 20.74
C TYR A 230 10.78 5.27 22.11
N LYS A 231 10.52 6.22 22.98
CA LYS A 231 9.73 5.95 24.19
C LYS A 231 8.31 5.57 23.78
N TRP A 232 7.77 4.52 24.38
CA TRP A 232 6.43 4.04 24.03
C TRP A 232 5.36 5.11 24.19
N ASP A 233 5.40 5.88 25.26
CA ASP A 233 4.40 6.93 25.49
C ASP A 233 4.44 8.02 24.41
N ASP A 234 5.62 8.43 23.96
CA ASP A 234 5.79 9.42 22.90
C ASP A 234 5.31 8.86 21.56
N LEU A 235 5.67 7.60 21.25
CA LEU A 235 5.28 6.91 20.04
C LEU A 235 3.76 6.69 20.00
N ARG A 236 3.17 6.25 21.11
CA ARG A 236 1.73 6.07 21.26
C ARG A 236 0.98 7.38 21.03
N ALA A 237 1.43 8.47 21.65
CA ALA A 237 0.85 9.80 21.46
C ALA A 237 0.99 10.27 20.00
N PHE A 238 2.13 10.01 19.35
CA PHE A 238 2.32 10.30 17.92
C PHE A 238 1.31 9.54 17.06
N TYR A 239 1.14 8.24 17.26
CA TYR A 239 0.18 7.45 16.48
C TYR A 239 -1.27 7.84 16.74
N HIS A 240 -1.65 8.19 17.97
CA HIS A 240 -3.00 8.71 18.23
C HIS A 240 -3.28 10.03 17.49
N ARG A 241 -2.31 10.92 17.36
CA ARG A 241 -2.45 12.14 16.53
C ARG A 241 -2.64 11.77 15.05
N ARG A 242 -1.78 10.88 14.49
CA ARG A 242 -1.91 10.42 13.10
C ARG A 242 -3.27 9.79 12.81
N ILE A 243 -3.78 9.00 13.73
CA ILE A 243 -5.11 8.39 13.64
C ILE A 243 -6.20 9.46 13.63
N ALA A 244 -6.12 10.45 14.53
CA ALA A 244 -7.10 11.54 14.59
C ALA A 244 -7.09 12.39 13.31
N GLU A 245 -5.91 12.72 12.79
CA GLU A 245 -5.74 13.42 11.52
C GLU A 245 -6.35 12.64 10.35
N ALA A 246 -6.06 11.34 10.24
CA ALA A 246 -6.60 10.49 9.18
C ALA A 246 -8.13 10.38 9.25
N LYS A 247 -8.71 10.31 10.44
CA LYS A 247 -10.17 10.32 10.65
C LYS A 247 -10.81 11.67 10.31
N GLY A 248 -10.11 12.77 10.54
CA GLY A 248 -10.59 14.13 10.22
C GLY A 248 -10.52 14.44 8.73
N THR A 249 -9.44 14.11 8.06
CA THR A 249 -9.25 14.41 6.62
C THR A 249 -10.25 13.68 5.70
N ALA A 250 -10.78 12.54 6.11
CA ALA A 250 -11.76 11.82 5.32
C ALA A 250 -13.20 12.37 5.47
N ALA A 251 -13.46 13.35 6.34
CA ALA A 251 -14.78 13.89 6.63
C ALA A 251 -15.19 15.10 5.75
N GLU A 252 -14.25 15.77 5.07
CA GLU A 252 -14.56 16.90 4.19
C GLU A 252 -14.71 16.45 2.73
N PRO A 253 -15.90 16.65 2.10
CA PRO A 253 -16.02 16.52 0.65
C PRO A 253 -15.18 17.63 -0.02
N PRO A 254 -14.43 17.35 -1.09
CA PRO A 254 -13.66 18.38 -1.77
C PRO A 254 -14.60 19.44 -2.34
N SER A 255 -14.26 20.71 -2.10
CA SER A 255 -14.84 21.81 -2.82
C SER A 255 -14.65 21.57 -4.33
N ALA A 256 -15.71 21.72 -5.11
CA ALA A 256 -15.80 21.45 -6.56
C ALA A 256 -14.92 22.40 -7.42
N GLY A 257 -13.64 22.59 -7.07
CA GLY A 257 -12.77 23.58 -7.70
C GLY A 257 -11.35 23.14 -8.07
N ALA A 258 -10.93 21.90 -7.77
CA ALA A 258 -9.50 21.52 -7.85
C ALA A 258 -9.13 20.56 -8.99
N LEU A 259 -9.97 20.35 -9.98
CA LEU A 259 -9.63 19.59 -11.20
C LEU A 259 -9.67 20.54 -12.41
N GLN A 260 -8.68 21.44 -12.50
CA GLN A 260 -8.34 22.02 -13.79
C GLN A 260 -7.36 21.08 -14.48
N ALA A 261 -7.81 20.49 -15.59
CA ALA A 261 -6.95 19.79 -16.52
C ALA A 261 -5.84 20.75 -17.00
N PRO A 262 -4.59 20.29 -17.20
CA PRO A 262 -3.58 21.09 -17.85
C PRO A 262 -4.04 21.37 -19.29
N GLY A 263 -4.17 22.65 -19.60
CA GLY A 263 -4.59 23.13 -20.91
C GLY A 263 -3.65 22.69 -22.02
N ALA A 264 -4.23 22.57 -23.17
CA ALA A 264 -3.70 22.19 -24.49
C ALA A 264 -2.42 22.91 -24.91
#